data_7733c13f4b0b4f93a88a8613d8c3d9f0
#
_entry.id   7733c13f4b0b4f93a88a8613d8c3d9f0
#
_cell.length_a   1.000
_cell.length_b   1.000
_cell.length_c   1.000
_cell.angle_alpha   90.00
_cell.angle_beta   90.00
_cell.angle_gamma   90.00
#
_symmetry.space_group_name_H-M   'P 1'
#
loop_
_entity.id
_entity.type
_entity.pdbx_description
1 polymer ?
#
loop_
_entity_poly.entity_id
_entity_poly.type
_entity_poly.pdbx_seq_one_letter_code
_entity_poly.pdbx_strand_id
1 'polypeptide(L)'
;LGHKYVDTVVDATYDAKGYTLHKCSVCGSSYKSDYTDILVLGYVKNLKVTRQNPKFITLEWSMSTDGSGYEVEQYKGGKWVRISKTDSSANCALTVTNLTPGTSYTFRVRLRKVSGSVVQYGGYIRAVATTVLPNVTTFTAPAATSRTITLKWDKNADATGYVVEQYKGGKWTQILQTANNTTLQCTASSLAPETRYSFRIKSYKKTGSVVVCSDYTNIAATTRIVCVSGLTAKSSTVSSVTLSWNKVASATGYVVEIYKGGK
;
A
#
# COMPACT_ATOMS: atom_id res chain seq x y z
N LEU A 1 -6.90 -46.19 64.63
CA LEU A 1 -5.78 -45.34 64.19
C LEU A 1 -6.24 -44.59 62.93
N GLY A 2 -6.39 -43.24 63.02
CA GLY A 2 -6.78 -42.43 61.89
C GLY A 2 -5.69 -42.27 60.82
N HIS A 3 -6.06 -41.99 59.57
CA HIS A 3 -5.08 -41.69 58.52
C HIS A 3 -4.33 -40.38 58.81
N LYS A 4 -3.05 -40.34 58.51
CA LYS A 4 -2.19 -39.15 58.57
C LYS A 4 -1.84 -38.70 57.15
N TYR A 5 -2.65 -37.76 56.63
CA TYR A 5 -2.48 -37.26 55.25
C TYR A 5 -1.38 -36.21 55.14
N VAL A 6 -0.64 -36.28 54.06
CA VAL A 6 0.28 -35.25 53.54
C VAL A 6 -0.30 -34.76 52.24
N ASP A 7 -0.45 -33.44 52.14
CA ASP A 7 -1.08 -32.80 51.02
C ASP A 7 -0.04 -32.34 49.98
N THR A 8 -0.33 -32.57 48.71
CA THR A 8 0.48 -32.12 47.60
C THR A 8 -0.44 -31.42 46.59
N VAL A 9 -0.21 -30.14 46.28
CA VAL A 9 -0.93 -29.42 45.26
C VAL A 9 -0.36 -29.81 43.89
N VAL A 10 -1.23 -30.22 42.98
CA VAL A 10 -0.94 -30.46 41.59
C VAL A 10 -1.64 -29.40 40.78
N ASP A 11 -0.85 -28.50 40.19
CA ASP A 11 -1.37 -27.38 39.40
C ASP A 11 -2.12 -27.83 38.15
N ALA A 12 -3.11 -27.09 37.76
CA ALA A 12 -3.81 -27.26 36.47
C ALA A 12 -2.84 -27.05 35.31
N THR A 13 -3.03 -27.83 34.28
CA THR A 13 -2.32 -27.69 33.01
C THR A 13 -3.31 -27.35 31.91
N TYR A 14 -2.85 -27.19 30.68
CA TYR A 14 -3.73 -26.94 29.53
C TYR A 14 -4.55 -28.17 29.10
N ASP A 15 -4.25 -29.34 29.62
CA ASP A 15 -4.88 -30.62 29.27
C ASP A 15 -5.42 -31.40 30.50
N ALA A 16 -5.15 -30.94 31.72
CA ALA A 16 -5.61 -31.55 32.93
C ALA A 16 -6.01 -30.56 34.01
N LYS A 17 -7.05 -30.86 34.78
CA LYS A 17 -7.43 -30.14 35.99
C LYS A 17 -6.35 -30.25 37.06
N GLY A 18 -6.14 -29.16 37.81
CA GLY A 18 -5.38 -29.20 39.05
C GLY A 18 -6.19 -29.83 40.18
N TYR A 19 -5.53 -30.26 41.24
CA TYR A 19 -6.15 -30.85 42.43
C TYR A 19 -5.18 -30.87 43.61
N THR A 20 -5.69 -31.02 44.81
CA THR A 20 -4.89 -31.38 45.97
C THR A 20 -4.92 -32.90 46.14
N LEU A 21 -3.75 -33.50 46.15
CA LEU A 21 -3.56 -34.95 46.44
C LEU A 21 -3.30 -35.13 47.94
N HIS A 22 -4.20 -35.82 48.62
CA HIS A 22 -4.05 -36.21 50.02
C HIS A 22 -3.54 -37.67 50.07
N LYS A 23 -2.31 -37.89 50.53
CA LYS A 23 -1.71 -39.21 50.59
C LYS A 23 -1.37 -39.57 52.02
N CYS A 24 -1.91 -40.67 52.55
CA CYS A 24 -1.61 -41.12 53.91
C CYS A 24 -0.15 -41.62 53.99
N SER A 25 0.64 -41.05 54.88
CA SER A 25 2.03 -41.38 55.13
C SER A 25 2.22 -42.76 55.80
N VAL A 26 1.13 -43.31 56.35
CA VAL A 26 1.21 -44.62 57.07
C VAL A 26 0.81 -45.78 56.18
N CYS A 27 -0.30 -45.70 55.45
CA CYS A 27 -0.83 -46.82 54.66
C CYS A 27 -0.79 -46.57 53.15
N GLY A 28 -0.39 -45.38 52.70
CA GLY A 28 -0.29 -45.07 51.27
C GLY A 28 -1.62 -44.79 50.55
N SER A 29 -2.78 -44.90 51.21
CA SER A 29 -4.07 -44.58 50.61
C SER A 29 -4.14 -43.11 50.25
N SER A 30 -4.81 -42.76 49.10
CA SER A 30 -4.89 -41.37 48.67
C SER A 30 -6.26 -41.05 48.09
N TYR A 31 -6.61 -39.77 48.15
CA TYR A 31 -7.76 -39.20 47.44
C TYR A 31 -7.42 -37.78 46.92
N LYS A 32 -8.24 -37.25 46.03
CA LYS A 32 -8.08 -35.92 45.42
C LYS A 32 -9.24 -35.01 45.83
N SER A 33 -8.92 -33.73 46.11
CA SER A 33 -9.90 -32.69 46.36
C SER A 33 -9.48 -31.37 45.71
N ASP A 34 -10.20 -30.31 45.93
CA ASP A 34 -9.87 -28.92 45.54
C ASP A 34 -9.49 -28.81 44.08
N TYR A 35 -10.33 -29.40 43.22
CA TYR A 35 -10.09 -29.38 41.78
C TYR A 35 -10.16 -27.97 41.24
N THR A 36 -9.14 -27.59 40.46
CA THR A 36 -9.14 -26.33 39.65
C THR A 36 -9.34 -26.67 38.17
N ASP A 37 -9.97 -25.74 37.43
CA ASP A 37 -10.21 -25.95 36.02
C ASP A 37 -8.90 -25.93 35.18
N ILE A 38 -8.96 -26.56 34.00
CA ILE A 38 -7.86 -26.53 33.04
C ILE A 38 -7.50 -25.10 32.66
N LEU A 39 -6.24 -24.86 32.37
CA LEU A 39 -5.78 -23.57 31.87
C LEU A 39 -6.37 -23.29 30.49
N VAL A 40 -6.75 -22.05 30.23
CA VAL A 40 -7.29 -21.57 28.96
C VAL A 40 -6.29 -20.65 28.31
N LEU A 41 -5.99 -20.87 27.02
CA LEU A 41 -5.14 -19.96 26.26
C LEU A 41 -5.86 -18.63 26.00
N GLY A 42 -5.15 -17.55 26.29
CA GLY A 42 -5.62 -16.21 25.99
C GLY A 42 -5.59 -15.86 24.51
N TYR A 43 -5.68 -14.58 24.23
CA TYR A 43 -5.61 -14.02 22.87
C TYR A 43 -4.18 -13.63 22.51
N VAL A 44 -3.89 -13.62 21.20
CA VAL A 44 -2.72 -12.90 20.67
C VAL A 44 -2.82 -11.42 21.01
N LYS A 45 -1.71 -10.80 21.43
CA LYS A 45 -1.68 -9.37 21.77
C LYS A 45 -1.05 -8.56 20.62
N ASN A 46 -1.45 -7.29 20.50
CA ASN A 46 -0.85 -6.29 19.61
C ASN A 46 -0.79 -6.70 18.12
N LEU A 47 -1.81 -7.43 17.63
CA LEU A 47 -1.92 -7.71 16.20
C LEU A 47 -2.07 -6.41 15.42
N LYS A 48 -1.16 -6.16 14.48
CA LYS A 48 -1.13 -4.97 13.62
C LYS A 48 -0.69 -5.31 12.20
N VAL A 49 -1.05 -4.45 11.27
CA VAL A 49 -0.53 -4.44 9.90
C VAL A 49 0.68 -3.50 9.88
N THR A 50 1.85 -4.02 9.56
CA THR A 50 3.12 -3.24 9.60
C THR A 50 3.59 -2.83 8.22
N ARG A 51 3.26 -3.60 7.19
CA ARG A 51 3.62 -3.31 5.80
C ARG A 51 2.50 -3.73 4.86
N GLN A 52 2.28 -2.92 3.84
CA GLN A 52 1.35 -3.25 2.76
C GLN A 52 1.85 -2.65 1.45
N ASN A 53 1.67 -3.39 0.37
CA ASN A 53 1.91 -2.92 -0.99
C ASN A 53 0.84 -3.49 -1.95
N PRO A 54 0.94 -3.32 -3.26
CA PRO A 54 -0.06 -3.86 -4.18
C PRO A 54 -0.24 -5.38 -4.13
N LYS A 55 0.76 -6.14 -3.70
CA LYS A 55 0.79 -7.61 -3.80
C LYS A 55 0.96 -8.34 -2.48
N PHE A 56 1.23 -7.64 -1.36
CA PHE A 56 1.38 -8.26 -0.05
C PHE A 56 0.87 -7.41 1.11
N ILE A 57 0.60 -8.07 2.23
CA ILE A 57 0.30 -7.49 3.54
C ILE A 57 1.14 -8.24 4.57
N THR A 58 1.85 -7.52 5.44
CA THR A 58 2.57 -8.10 6.59
C THR A 58 1.80 -7.83 7.87
N LEU A 59 1.51 -8.90 8.57
CA LEU A 59 0.93 -8.91 9.91
C LEU A 59 2.03 -9.16 10.92
N GLU A 60 1.99 -8.47 12.07
CA GLU A 60 2.86 -8.70 13.21
C GLU A 60 2.04 -8.69 14.50
N TRP A 61 2.49 -9.44 15.49
CA TRP A 61 1.88 -9.52 16.82
C TRP A 61 2.94 -9.75 17.90
N SER A 62 2.57 -9.60 19.15
CA SER A 62 3.51 -9.86 20.25
C SER A 62 3.73 -11.35 20.45
N MET A 63 4.98 -11.73 20.76
CA MET A 63 5.30 -13.08 21.21
C MET A 63 4.52 -13.42 22.46
N SER A 64 4.06 -14.67 22.55
CA SER A 64 3.41 -15.22 23.74
C SER A 64 4.27 -16.35 24.34
N THR A 65 4.44 -16.32 25.64
CA THR A 65 5.08 -17.38 26.41
C THR A 65 4.18 -18.59 26.66
N ASP A 66 2.86 -18.40 26.52
CA ASP A 66 1.87 -19.44 26.84
C ASP A 66 1.63 -20.39 25.67
N GLY A 67 1.84 -19.94 24.43
CA GLY A 67 1.63 -20.73 23.23
C GLY A 67 2.89 -21.48 22.77
N SER A 68 2.68 -22.56 22.00
CA SER A 68 3.74 -23.23 21.25
C SER A 68 3.92 -22.65 19.84
N GLY A 69 2.96 -21.84 19.37
CA GLY A 69 2.94 -21.22 18.07
C GLY A 69 1.61 -20.55 17.78
N TYR A 70 1.37 -20.30 16.51
CA TYR A 70 0.18 -19.54 16.05
C TYR A 70 -0.50 -20.22 14.87
N GLU A 71 -1.78 -19.90 14.70
CA GLU A 71 -2.55 -20.21 13.51
C GLU A 71 -3.12 -18.93 12.94
N VAL A 72 -2.90 -18.70 11.65
CA VAL A 72 -3.37 -17.52 10.91
C VAL A 72 -4.35 -17.97 9.85
N GLU A 73 -5.50 -17.30 9.78
CA GLU A 73 -6.51 -17.54 8.77
C GLU A 73 -6.88 -16.26 8.04
N GLN A 74 -7.27 -16.42 6.79
CA GLN A 74 -7.83 -15.38 5.92
C GLN A 74 -9.30 -15.67 5.63
N TYR A 75 -10.15 -14.65 5.68
CA TYR A 75 -11.53 -14.76 5.21
C TYR A 75 -11.57 -14.73 3.69
N LYS A 76 -12.00 -15.83 3.06
CA LYS A 76 -11.98 -16.00 1.62
C LYS A 76 -13.19 -16.83 1.17
N GLY A 77 -13.97 -16.33 0.19
CA GLY A 77 -15.12 -17.05 -0.35
C GLY A 77 -16.18 -17.37 0.72
N GLY A 78 -16.49 -16.45 1.63
CA GLY A 78 -17.48 -16.64 2.69
C GLY A 78 -17.04 -17.49 3.89
N LYS A 79 -15.79 -17.95 3.92
CA LYS A 79 -15.27 -18.82 4.99
C LYS A 79 -13.86 -18.44 5.43
N TRP A 80 -13.46 -18.86 6.63
CA TRP A 80 -12.11 -18.75 7.14
C TRP A 80 -11.24 -19.89 6.59
N VAL A 81 -10.11 -19.54 6.00
CA VAL A 81 -9.16 -20.49 5.41
C VAL A 81 -7.81 -20.28 6.11
N ARG A 82 -7.26 -21.36 6.68
CA ARG A 82 -5.94 -21.31 7.28
C ARG A 82 -4.88 -21.07 6.21
N ILE A 83 -4.08 -20.03 6.39
CA ILE A 83 -2.99 -19.64 5.48
C ILE A 83 -1.61 -19.83 6.08
N SER A 84 -1.52 -19.96 7.42
CA SER A 84 -0.26 -20.25 8.10
C SER A 84 -0.51 -20.97 9.41
N LYS A 85 0.44 -21.82 9.79
CA LYS A 85 0.58 -22.46 11.10
C LYS A 85 2.04 -22.45 11.48
N THR A 86 2.37 -22.05 12.69
CA THR A 86 3.73 -22.09 13.24
C THR A 86 3.77 -23.00 14.46
N ASP A 87 4.91 -23.61 14.68
CA ASP A 87 5.19 -24.44 15.86
C ASP A 87 6.23 -23.77 16.79
N SER A 88 6.43 -22.45 16.63
CA SER A 88 7.28 -21.62 17.48
C SER A 88 6.56 -20.31 17.83
N SER A 89 6.54 -19.96 19.12
CA SER A 89 6.01 -18.69 19.60
C SER A 89 6.90 -17.48 19.25
N ALA A 90 8.13 -17.71 18.79
CA ALA A 90 9.01 -16.65 18.29
C ALA A 90 8.61 -16.16 16.88
N ASN A 91 7.84 -16.94 16.12
CA ASN A 91 7.37 -16.59 14.78
C ASN A 91 6.12 -15.70 14.86
N CYS A 92 6.29 -14.44 15.23
CA CYS A 92 5.22 -13.47 15.47
C CYS A 92 4.95 -12.51 14.29
N ALA A 93 5.28 -12.93 13.09
CA ALA A 93 4.98 -12.18 11.85
C ALA A 93 4.60 -13.12 10.71
N LEU A 94 3.78 -12.60 9.80
CA LEU A 94 3.42 -13.28 8.55
C LEU A 94 3.26 -12.26 7.43
N THR A 95 3.98 -12.48 6.31
CA THR A 95 3.75 -11.76 5.06
C THR A 95 2.89 -12.61 4.14
N VAL A 96 1.68 -12.13 3.89
CA VAL A 96 0.73 -12.76 2.95
C VAL A 96 0.94 -12.14 1.57
N THR A 97 1.33 -12.96 0.60
CA THR A 97 1.69 -12.55 -0.77
C THR A 97 0.62 -12.93 -1.80
N ASN A 98 0.85 -12.57 -3.06
CA ASN A 98 -0.05 -12.85 -4.20
C ASN A 98 -1.46 -12.27 -4.02
N LEU A 99 -1.54 -11.12 -3.36
CA LEU A 99 -2.80 -10.41 -3.16
C LEU A 99 -3.14 -9.55 -4.39
N THR A 100 -4.41 -9.25 -4.55
CA THR A 100 -4.91 -8.36 -5.61
C THR A 100 -4.79 -6.90 -5.17
N PRO A 101 -4.27 -5.99 -6.02
CA PRO A 101 -4.18 -4.58 -5.72
C PRO A 101 -5.52 -3.92 -5.43
N GLY A 102 -5.51 -2.93 -4.52
CA GLY A 102 -6.71 -2.16 -4.16
C GLY A 102 -7.84 -3.04 -3.61
N THR A 103 -7.52 -4.06 -2.84
CA THR A 103 -8.48 -5.04 -2.32
C THR A 103 -8.34 -5.16 -0.80
N SER A 104 -9.48 -5.17 -0.10
CA SER A 104 -9.53 -5.35 1.35
C SER A 104 -9.51 -6.84 1.71
N TYR A 105 -8.72 -7.18 2.71
CA TYR A 105 -8.55 -8.52 3.25
C TYR A 105 -8.80 -8.53 4.75
N THR A 106 -9.44 -9.60 5.23
CA THR A 106 -9.64 -9.82 6.66
C THR A 106 -8.87 -11.05 7.10
N PHE A 107 -8.10 -10.89 8.14
CA PHE A 107 -7.28 -11.93 8.75
C PHE A 107 -7.70 -12.14 10.21
N ARG A 108 -7.39 -13.32 10.75
CA ARG A 108 -7.46 -13.58 12.18
C ARG A 108 -6.29 -14.46 12.62
N VAL A 109 -5.85 -14.26 13.85
CA VAL A 109 -4.72 -14.97 14.45
C VAL A 109 -5.15 -15.48 15.80
N ARG A 110 -4.73 -16.69 16.15
CA ARG A 110 -4.88 -17.28 17.49
C ARG A 110 -3.61 -17.98 17.97
N LEU A 111 -3.48 -18.08 19.27
CA LEU A 111 -2.48 -18.93 19.90
C LEU A 111 -2.80 -20.41 19.67
N ARG A 112 -1.74 -21.20 19.61
CA ARG A 112 -1.78 -22.67 19.59
C ARG A 112 -0.82 -23.22 20.64
N LYS A 113 -1.27 -24.14 21.46
CA LYS A 113 -0.46 -24.89 22.44
C LYS A 113 -0.51 -26.37 22.12
N VAL A 114 0.64 -27.00 22.09
CA VAL A 114 0.76 -28.46 21.97
C VAL A 114 1.28 -28.97 23.29
N SER A 115 0.55 -29.92 23.88
CA SER A 115 0.93 -30.65 25.09
C SER A 115 0.73 -32.13 24.80
N GLY A 116 1.82 -32.88 24.58
CA GLY A 116 1.76 -34.26 24.11
C GLY A 116 0.95 -34.39 22.79
N SER A 117 -0.10 -35.19 22.81
CA SER A 117 -1.02 -35.38 21.67
C SER A 117 -2.17 -34.34 21.61
N VAL A 118 -2.34 -33.51 22.63
CA VAL A 118 -3.43 -32.54 22.75
C VAL A 118 -3.00 -31.23 22.16
N VAL A 119 -3.89 -30.63 21.32
CA VAL A 119 -3.71 -29.28 20.75
C VAL A 119 -4.85 -28.40 21.25
N GLN A 120 -4.48 -27.33 21.96
CA GLN A 120 -5.42 -26.31 22.40
C GLN A 120 -5.23 -25.02 21.62
N TYR A 121 -6.28 -24.24 21.51
CA TYR A 121 -6.32 -22.97 20.81
C TYR A 121 -6.88 -21.86 21.70
N GLY A 122 -6.22 -20.71 21.65
CA GLY A 122 -6.75 -19.47 22.20
C GLY A 122 -7.83 -18.84 21.30
N GLY A 123 -8.41 -17.75 21.78
CA GLY A 123 -9.37 -16.98 21.02
C GLY A 123 -8.72 -16.27 19.82
N TYR A 124 -9.53 -15.99 18.79
CA TYR A 124 -9.07 -15.24 17.61
C TYR A 124 -9.08 -13.73 17.86
N ILE A 125 -8.03 -13.05 17.38
CA ILE A 125 -8.02 -11.61 17.16
C ILE A 125 -8.00 -11.34 15.66
N ARG A 126 -8.66 -10.24 15.21
CA ARG A 126 -8.85 -9.92 13.80
C ARG A 126 -8.07 -8.68 13.40
N ALA A 127 -7.62 -8.65 12.13
CA ALA A 127 -7.08 -7.48 11.45
C ALA A 127 -7.71 -7.34 10.06
N VAL A 128 -7.96 -6.10 9.65
CA VAL A 128 -8.40 -5.77 8.29
C VAL A 128 -7.36 -4.87 7.67
N ALA A 129 -6.97 -5.16 6.43
CA ALA A 129 -6.01 -4.37 5.69
C ALA A 129 -6.37 -4.32 4.20
N THR A 130 -6.04 -3.22 3.54
CA THR A 130 -6.31 -3.03 2.12
C THR A 130 -4.98 -2.85 1.39
N THR A 131 -4.72 -3.66 0.36
CA THR A 131 -3.56 -3.47 -0.52
C THR A 131 -3.68 -2.14 -1.26
N VAL A 132 -2.57 -1.44 -1.47
CA VAL A 132 -2.53 -0.22 -2.28
C VAL A 132 -2.54 -0.54 -3.77
N LEU A 133 -2.67 0.47 -4.64
CA LEU A 133 -2.48 0.32 -6.08
C LEU A 133 -1.00 0.47 -6.44
N PRO A 134 -0.54 -0.16 -7.55
CA PRO A 134 0.75 0.17 -8.14
C PRO A 134 0.80 1.65 -8.54
N ASN A 135 1.96 2.27 -8.35
CA ASN A 135 2.19 3.64 -8.81
C ASN A 135 2.13 3.70 -10.34
N VAL A 136 1.80 4.85 -10.87
CA VAL A 136 1.93 5.13 -12.31
C VAL A 136 3.43 5.17 -12.63
N THR A 137 3.90 4.26 -13.48
CA THR A 137 5.34 4.08 -13.72
C THR A 137 5.90 5.01 -14.78
N THR A 138 5.15 5.25 -15.87
CA THR A 138 5.60 6.08 -16.99
C THR A 138 4.76 7.37 -17.00
N PHE A 139 5.28 8.42 -16.34
CA PHE A 139 4.64 9.74 -16.37
C PHE A 139 5.58 10.72 -17.05
N THR A 140 5.21 11.18 -18.25
CA THR A 140 6.07 11.95 -19.14
C THR A 140 5.37 13.20 -19.67
N ALA A 141 6.15 14.14 -20.20
CA ALA A 141 5.70 15.35 -20.89
C ALA A 141 6.26 15.34 -22.34
N PRO A 142 5.69 14.54 -23.25
CA PRO A 142 6.26 14.33 -24.58
C PRO A 142 6.20 15.55 -25.50
N ALA A 143 5.31 16.52 -25.20
CA ALA A 143 5.16 17.73 -26.01
C ALA A 143 4.86 18.94 -25.15
N ALA A 144 5.45 20.07 -25.53
CA ALA A 144 5.17 21.37 -24.97
C ALA A 144 5.13 22.44 -26.06
N THR A 145 4.25 23.42 -25.89
CA THR A 145 4.22 24.68 -26.63
C THR A 145 4.57 25.84 -25.70
N SER A 146 4.46 27.07 -26.14
CA SER A 146 4.62 28.24 -25.27
C SER A 146 3.53 28.38 -24.20
N ARG A 147 2.38 27.70 -24.35
CA ARG A 147 1.21 27.86 -23.46
C ARG A 147 0.59 26.54 -23.00
N THR A 148 1.12 25.40 -23.43
CA THR A 148 0.59 24.08 -23.09
C THR A 148 1.69 23.07 -22.82
N ILE A 149 1.40 22.09 -21.98
CA ILE A 149 2.23 20.88 -21.76
C ILE A 149 1.30 19.68 -21.87
N THR A 150 1.63 18.75 -22.76
CA THR A 150 0.94 17.46 -22.89
C THR A 150 1.58 16.46 -21.95
N LEU A 151 0.79 15.88 -21.06
CA LEU A 151 1.19 14.85 -20.11
C LEU A 151 0.67 13.50 -20.59
N LYS A 152 1.48 12.46 -20.46
CA LYS A 152 1.14 11.09 -20.89
C LYS A 152 1.62 10.08 -19.85
N TRP A 153 0.87 8.97 -19.70
CA TRP A 153 1.18 7.89 -18.76
C TRP A 153 0.71 6.53 -19.27
N ASP A 154 1.22 5.47 -18.65
CA ASP A 154 0.83 4.10 -18.99
C ASP A 154 -0.43 3.67 -18.21
N LYS A 155 -1.14 2.69 -18.80
CA LYS A 155 -2.34 2.12 -18.21
C LYS A 155 -2.02 1.31 -16.97
N ASN A 156 -2.71 1.62 -15.86
CA ASN A 156 -2.79 0.76 -14.69
C ASN A 156 -4.07 -0.09 -14.81
N ALA A 157 -3.91 -1.40 -15.03
CA ALA A 157 -5.05 -2.32 -15.23
C ALA A 157 -5.93 -2.48 -13.98
N ASP A 158 -5.36 -2.27 -12.78
CA ASP A 158 -6.06 -2.41 -11.50
C ASP A 158 -6.83 -1.13 -11.11
N ALA A 159 -6.63 -0.01 -11.82
CA ALA A 159 -7.24 1.28 -11.51
C ALA A 159 -8.62 1.45 -12.16
N THR A 160 -9.47 2.23 -11.49
CA THR A 160 -10.69 2.80 -12.10
C THR A 160 -10.36 4.02 -12.94
N GLY A 161 -9.39 4.84 -12.50
CA GLY A 161 -8.99 6.06 -13.21
C GLY A 161 -7.78 6.72 -12.56
N TYR A 162 -7.53 7.97 -12.95
CA TYR A 162 -6.37 8.76 -12.56
C TYR A 162 -6.77 10.14 -12.06
N VAL A 163 -5.96 10.70 -11.17
CA VAL A 163 -5.99 12.09 -10.75
C VAL A 163 -4.67 12.74 -11.13
N VAL A 164 -4.71 13.81 -11.92
CA VAL A 164 -3.54 14.61 -12.32
C VAL A 164 -3.65 15.97 -11.68
N GLU A 165 -2.57 16.41 -11.05
CA GLU A 165 -2.50 17.69 -10.38
C GLU A 165 -1.30 18.52 -10.86
N GLN A 166 -1.46 19.83 -10.87
CA GLN A 166 -0.43 20.81 -11.13
C GLN A 166 -0.11 21.58 -9.86
N TYR A 167 1.16 21.83 -9.58
CA TYR A 167 1.58 22.74 -8.51
C TYR A 167 1.41 24.19 -8.95
N LYS A 168 0.53 24.93 -8.28
CA LYS A 168 0.21 26.32 -8.61
C LYS A 168 -0.11 27.12 -7.34
N GLY A 169 0.52 28.29 -7.17
CA GLY A 169 0.25 29.17 -6.03
C GLY A 169 0.52 28.49 -4.68
N GLY A 170 1.62 27.74 -4.54
CA GLY A 170 2.01 27.09 -3.29
C GLY A 170 1.26 25.79 -2.97
N LYS A 171 0.35 25.32 -3.82
CA LYS A 171 -0.48 24.13 -3.59
C LYS A 171 -0.66 23.27 -4.84
N TRP A 172 -0.95 21.99 -4.62
CA TRP A 172 -1.37 21.08 -5.67
C TRP A 172 -2.84 21.31 -6.01
N THR A 173 -3.12 21.50 -7.30
CA THR A 173 -4.46 21.74 -7.84
C THR A 173 -4.78 20.69 -8.88
N GLN A 174 -5.91 20.02 -8.74
CA GLN A 174 -6.37 19.02 -9.70
C GLN A 174 -6.68 19.68 -11.04
N ILE A 175 -6.08 19.13 -12.11
CA ILE A 175 -6.32 19.55 -13.49
C ILE A 175 -7.08 18.50 -14.29
N LEU A 176 -7.06 17.24 -13.85
CA LEU A 176 -7.84 16.15 -14.45
C LEU A 176 -8.18 15.10 -13.40
N GLN A 177 -9.41 14.55 -13.49
CA GLN A 177 -9.77 13.26 -12.93
C GLN A 177 -10.50 12.46 -14.00
N THR A 178 -10.01 11.27 -14.32
CA THR A 178 -10.65 10.40 -15.32
C THR A 178 -11.65 9.45 -14.64
N ALA A 179 -12.72 9.11 -15.33
CA ALA A 179 -13.71 8.12 -14.85
C ALA A 179 -13.37 6.68 -15.29
N ASN A 180 -12.29 6.51 -16.07
CA ASN A 180 -11.83 5.23 -16.59
C ASN A 180 -10.30 5.16 -16.64
N ASN A 181 -9.74 3.97 -16.82
CA ASN A 181 -8.31 3.74 -16.92
C ASN A 181 -7.77 3.70 -18.37
N THR A 182 -8.58 4.10 -19.35
CA THR A 182 -8.21 4.15 -20.78
C THR A 182 -7.82 5.55 -21.24
N THR A 183 -8.14 6.59 -20.47
CA THR A 183 -7.65 7.94 -20.69
C THR A 183 -6.21 8.02 -20.17
N LEU A 184 -5.23 8.12 -21.08
CA LEU A 184 -3.80 8.01 -20.80
C LEU A 184 -2.99 9.27 -21.09
N GLN A 185 -3.68 10.39 -21.33
CA GLN A 185 -3.07 11.70 -21.56
C GLN A 185 -3.99 12.85 -21.17
N CYS A 186 -3.38 13.99 -20.89
CA CYS A 186 -4.06 15.28 -20.78
C CYS A 186 -3.14 16.42 -21.19
N THR A 187 -3.72 17.60 -21.43
CA THR A 187 -2.98 18.80 -21.75
C THR A 187 -3.26 19.87 -20.70
N ALA A 188 -2.23 20.30 -19.99
CA ALA A 188 -2.25 21.49 -19.17
C ALA A 188 -2.17 22.72 -20.09
N SER A 189 -3.08 23.66 -19.95
CA SER A 189 -3.20 24.85 -20.80
C SER A 189 -3.13 26.15 -20.00
N SER A 190 -3.16 27.30 -20.71
CA SER A 190 -3.08 28.65 -20.12
C SER A 190 -1.81 28.86 -19.27
N LEU A 191 -0.72 28.24 -19.70
CA LEU A 191 0.58 28.35 -19.07
C LEU A 191 1.33 29.60 -19.55
N ALA A 192 2.27 30.11 -18.75
CA ALA A 192 3.22 31.14 -19.18
C ALA A 192 4.33 30.50 -20.03
N PRO A 193 4.87 31.21 -21.04
CA PRO A 193 6.01 30.75 -21.80
C PRO A 193 7.27 30.62 -20.92
N GLU A 194 8.21 29.77 -21.33
CA GLU A 194 9.54 29.58 -20.72
C GLU A 194 9.48 29.31 -19.21
N THR A 195 8.37 28.73 -18.75
CA THR A 195 8.11 28.55 -17.33
C THR A 195 8.11 27.05 -17.00
N ARG A 196 8.82 26.68 -15.92
CA ARG A 196 8.84 25.31 -15.41
C ARG A 196 7.62 25.06 -14.52
N TYR A 197 6.91 23.98 -14.80
CA TYR A 197 5.74 23.52 -14.08
C TYR A 197 5.99 22.13 -13.50
N SER A 198 5.48 21.89 -12.29
CA SER A 198 5.48 20.57 -11.64
C SER A 198 4.10 19.97 -11.72
N PHE A 199 4.05 18.69 -12.05
CA PHE A 199 2.85 17.88 -12.13
C PHE A 199 3.02 16.59 -11.33
N ARG A 200 1.91 16.03 -10.85
CA ARG A 200 1.87 14.72 -10.25
C ARG A 200 0.62 13.97 -10.65
N ILE A 201 0.74 12.65 -10.66
CA ILE A 201 -0.34 11.73 -10.99
C ILE A 201 -0.44 10.63 -9.95
N LYS A 202 -1.66 10.20 -9.63
CA LYS A 202 -1.94 8.95 -8.93
C LYS A 202 -3.05 8.19 -9.64
N SER A 203 -3.02 6.87 -9.56
CA SER A 203 -4.15 6.02 -9.91
C SER A 203 -5.10 5.85 -8.73
N TYR A 204 -6.38 5.63 -8.99
CA TYR A 204 -7.35 5.28 -7.96
C TYR A 204 -8.24 4.11 -8.41
N LYS A 205 -8.70 3.32 -7.43
CA LYS A 205 -9.70 2.27 -7.60
C LYS A 205 -10.89 2.58 -6.72
N LYS A 206 -12.08 2.60 -7.31
CA LYS A 206 -13.33 2.83 -6.60
C LYS A 206 -14.13 1.53 -6.58
N THR A 207 -14.52 1.07 -5.40
CA THR A 207 -15.38 -0.10 -5.19
C THR A 207 -16.48 0.29 -4.24
N GLY A 208 -17.69 0.52 -4.78
CA GLY A 208 -18.79 1.13 -4.02
C GLY A 208 -18.40 2.53 -3.51
N SER A 209 -18.45 2.73 -2.19
CA SER A 209 -18.05 3.98 -1.52
C SER A 209 -16.54 4.05 -1.19
N VAL A 210 -15.82 2.93 -1.28
CA VAL A 210 -14.39 2.86 -0.92
C VAL A 210 -13.52 3.28 -2.09
N VAL A 211 -12.58 4.18 -1.83
CA VAL A 211 -11.57 4.63 -2.79
C VAL A 211 -10.18 4.32 -2.24
N VAL A 212 -9.40 3.57 -3.02
CA VAL A 212 -7.99 3.25 -2.73
C VAL A 212 -7.14 3.91 -3.80
N CYS A 213 -6.05 4.56 -3.40
CA CYS A 213 -5.13 5.25 -4.30
C CYS A 213 -3.74 4.60 -4.30
N SER A 214 -2.98 4.85 -5.37
CA SER A 214 -1.52 4.72 -5.36
C SER A 214 -0.87 5.92 -4.69
N ASP A 215 0.46 5.86 -4.48
CA ASP A 215 1.26 7.06 -4.25
C ASP A 215 1.32 7.92 -5.51
N TYR A 216 1.81 9.15 -5.35
CA TYR A 216 2.01 10.07 -6.47
C TYR A 216 3.32 9.79 -7.21
N THR A 217 3.24 9.82 -8.54
CA THR A 217 4.41 9.95 -9.43
C THR A 217 4.51 11.40 -9.89
N ASN A 218 5.70 11.99 -9.80
CA ASN A 218 5.94 13.41 -10.07
C ASN A 218 6.76 13.61 -11.35
N ILE A 219 6.51 14.73 -12.05
CA ILE A 219 7.30 15.19 -13.18
C ILE A 219 7.36 16.72 -13.17
N ALA A 220 8.40 17.28 -13.78
CA ALA A 220 8.48 18.69 -14.12
C ALA A 220 8.76 18.85 -15.62
N ALA A 221 8.13 19.86 -16.24
CA ALA A 221 8.31 20.20 -17.64
C ALA A 221 8.27 21.71 -17.83
N THR A 222 8.93 22.17 -18.87
CA THR A 222 9.04 23.63 -19.18
C THR A 222 8.32 23.92 -20.49
N THR A 223 7.52 24.99 -20.52
CA THR A 223 6.93 25.52 -21.74
C THR A 223 8.01 26.11 -22.65
N ARG A 224 7.74 26.08 -23.95
CA ARG A 224 8.68 26.64 -24.96
C ARG A 224 8.59 28.16 -25.00
N ILE A 225 9.59 28.76 -25.64
CA ILE A 225 9.56 30.18 -26.05
C ILE A 225 8.37 30.42 -27.00
N VAL A 226 7.86 31.61 -27.05
CA VAL A 226 6.83 32.02 -28.01
C VAL A 226 7.45 32.00 -29.42
N CYS A 227 6.76 31.41 -30.38
CA CYS A 227 7.20 31.42 -31.79
C CYS A 227 7.26 32.85 -32.33
N VAL A 228 8.23 33.11 -33.18
CA VAL A 228 8.29 34.36 -33.95
C VAL A 228 7.07 34.46 -34.84
N SER A 229 6.48 35.64 -34.90
CA SER A 229 5.33 35.96 -35.73
C SER A 229 5.56 37.25 -36.53
N GLY A 230 4.74 37.50 -37.53
CA GLY A 230 4.82 38.71 -38.31
C GLY A 230 6.07 38.81 -39.21
N LEU A 231 6.68 37.67 -39.59
CA LEU A 231 7.78 37.66 -40.55
C LEU A 231 7.27 38.19 -41.91
N THR A 232 7.87 39.27 -42.38
CA THR A 232 7.55 39.90 -43.65
C THR A 232 8.80 40.39 -44.34
N ALA A 233 8.77 40.38 -45.68
CA ALA A 233 9.77 41.06 -46.50
C ALA A 233 9.35 42.55 -46.68
N LYS A 234 10.07 43.49 -46.06
CA LYS A 234 9.78 44.90 -46.13
C LYS A 234 10.23 45.57 -47.43
N SER A 235 11.38 45.14 -47.93
CA SER A 235 11.92 45.71 -49.16
C SER A 235 12.86 44.66 -49.81
N SER A 236 13.01 44.76 -51.12
CA SER A 236 13.96 43.94 -51.86
C SER A 236 14.68 44.78 -52.92
N THR A 237 15.91 44.39 -53.19
CA THR A 237 16.75 44.90 -54.29
C THR A 237 17.17 43.71 -55.14
N VAL A 238 17.93 43.97 -56.21
CA VAL A 238 18.50 42.89 -57.07
C VAL A 238 19.44 41.94 -56.31
N SER A 239 19.93 42.34 -55.13
CA SER A 239 20.90 41.57 -54.35
C SER A 239 20.59 41.44 -52.83
N SER A 240 19.48 42.02 -52.36
CA SER A 240 19.14 42.02 -50.95
C SER A 240 17.63 41.91 -50.71
N VAL A 241 17.26 41.32 -49.58
CA VAL A 241 15.89 41.33 -49.01
C VAL A 241 15.99 41.76 -47.55
N THR A 242 15.19 42.76 -47.19
CA THR A 242 15.06 43.19 -45.81
C THR A 242 13.86 42.48 -45.17
N LEU A 243 14.13 41.73 -44.12
CA LEU A 243 13.08 41.04 -43.34
C LEU A 243 12.76 41.78 -42.06
N SER A 244 11.53 41.73 -41.62
CA SER A 244 11.11 42.17 -40.30
C SER A 244 10.14 41.19 -39.68
N TRP A 245 10.15 41.13 -38.37
CA TRP A 245 9.28 40.26 -37.55
C TRP A 245 8.94 40.91 -36.20
N ASN A 246 7.92 40.41 -35.55
CA ASN A 246 7.54 40.85 -34.21
C ASN A 246 8.58 40.41 -33.18
N LYS A 247 8.99 41.35 -32.30
CA LYS A 247 9.91 41.07 -31.21
C LYS A 247 9.28 40.04 -30.24
N VAL A 248 10.01 38.99 -29.89
CA VAL A 248 9.71 38.07 -28.80
C VAL A 248 10.46 38.55 -27.56
N ALA A 249 9.72 39.02 -26.53
CA ALA A 249 10.30 39.71 -25.37
C ALA A 249 11.36 38.91 -24.60
N SER A 250 11.22 37.60 -24.56
CA SER A 250 12.13 36.68 -23.86
C SER A 250 13.29 36.14 -24.72
N ALA A 251 13.26 36.43 -26.06
CA ALA A 251 14.29 35.96 -26.95
C ALA A 251 15.61 36.73 -26.75
N THR A 252 16.70 36.03 -26.62
CA THR A 252 18.08 36.58 -26.55
C THR A 252 18.67 36.83 -27.95
N GLY A 253 18.05 36.24 -28.98
CA GLY A 253 18.45 36.36 -30.38
C GLY A 253 17.52 35.64 -31.32
N TYR A 254 17.76 35.76 -32.60
CA TYR A 254 17.00 35.12 -33.68
C TYR A 254 17.93 34.43 -34.66
N VAL A 255 17.51 33.30 -35.19
CA VAL A 255 18.17 32.62 -36.29
C VAL A 255 17.30 32.83 -37.53
N VAL A 256 17.93 33.37 -38.60
CA VAL A 256 17.29 33.55 -39.89
C VAL A 256 17.94 32.58 -40.87
N GLU A 257 17.14 31.77 -41.52
CA GLU A 257 17.61 30.79 -42.53
C GLU A 257 17.00 31.14 -43.86
N ILE A 258 17.79 30.95 -44.94
CA ILE A 258 17.38 31.11 -46.33
C ILE A 258 17.35 29.74 -46.99
N TYR A 259 16.21 29.37 -47.51
CA TYR A 259 16.11 28.20 -48.39
C TYR A 259 16.53 28.59 -49.81
N LYS A 260 17.60 28.00 -50.33
CA LYS A 260 18.15 28.30 -51.65
C LYS A 260 18.37 27.01 -52.41
N GLY A 261 17.59 26.81 -53.50
CA GLY A 261 17.81 25.73 -54.46
C GLY A 261 17.72 24.31 -53.91
N GLY A 262 16.80 24.01 -53.00
CA GLY A 262 16.55 22.65 -52.51
C GLY A 262 17.52 22.15 -51.42
N LYS A 263 18.28 23.04 -50.81
CA LYS A 263 19.16 22.78 -49.62
C LYS A 263 18.92 23.78 -48.52
#